data_19e6fd35915a93cb09cf7c6e12072875
#
_entry.id   19e6fd35915a93cb09cf7c6e12072875
#
_cell.length_a   1.000
_cell.length_b   1.000
_cell.length_c   1.000
_cell.angle_alpha   90.00
_cell.angle_beta   90.00
_cell.angle_gamma   90.00
#
_symmetry.space_group_name_H-M   'P 1'
#
loop_
_entity.id
_entity.type
_entity.pdbx_description
1 polymer ?
#
loop_
_entity_poly.entity_id
_entity_poly.type
_entity_poly.pdbx_seq_one_letter_code
_entity_poly.pdbx_strand_id
1 'polypeptide(L)'
;RDSVASRGLGDVYKRQFYTLFTAIGALTVVVIAVVMFFTGERTLTPLKHLFIVGFASMAIAAISWGPYIWRVVTGDEALKSTANHFLPIEGTYFALPFLSLSLVGLLCLFGLIGLIVRFRDPEIASLGAAIGVSYVWALASMAITLLGTSLLGFRLEVLVVLLFATLGVIAVANFRLTWLERKVKNKAALNVVAIVLVAVASLQMVQHIAVKNEAYIDQAYADTDGYGERADRFPPDAGQYYNEIADYIEEHGHMKNEAVIYTDEINFMAFQPFFGFNAFTSHYANPLGEFEQRNGELESWSQISYDDPKKFTEAIDNSQWEPPTAFIFRGSEDSDFKTHIAHDIYPSQPNVRYQGLFFNPEAFDKANWDVKFIGPFAVAVRK
;
A
#
# COMPACT_ATOMS: atom_id res chain seq x y z
N ARG A 1 -27.73 4.22 1.95
CA ARG A 1 -27.30 3.35 0.83
C ARG A 1 -25.81 3.44 0.55
N ASP A 2 -25.11 4.49 1.03
CA ASP A 2 -23.71 4.79 0.67
C ASP A 2 -22.66 4.33 1.70
N SER A 3 -23.08 3.74 2.83
CA SER A 3 -22.17 3.21 3.85
C SER A 3 -21.29 2.03 3.39
N VAL A 4 -21.52 1.48 2.20
CA VAL A 4 -20.75 0.37 1.62
C VAL A 4 -19.51 0.86 0.88
N ALA A 5 -19.56 2.05 0.28
CA ALA A 5 -18.42 2.62 -0.46
C ALA A 5 -17.28 3.08 0.46
N SER A 6 -17.62 3.65 1.63
CA SER A 6 -16.65 4.21 2.57
C SER A 6 -15.88 3.15 3.38
N ARG A 7 -16.49 1.99 3.66
CA ARG A 7 -15.78 0.85 4.26
C ARG A 7 -14.74 0.22 3.34
N GLY A 8 -14.76 0.58 2.06
CA GLY A 8 -13.89 0.01 1.04
C GLY A 8 -12.44 0.50 1.03
N LEU A 9 -12.13 1.71 1.49
CA LEU A 9 -10.79 2.31 1.33
C LEU A 9 -9.69 1.56 2.12
N GLY A 10 -9.93 1.25 3.39
CA GLY A 10 -8.98 0.48 4.20
C GLY A 10 -8.85 -0.99 3.76
N ASP A 11 -9.93 -1.58 3.24
CA ASP A 11 -9.97 -2.97 2.81
C ASP A 11 -9.39 -3.18 1.40
N VAL A 12 -9.53 -2.22 0.49
CA VAL A 12 -8.94 -2.28 -0.86
C VAL A 12 -7.42 -2.23 -0.78
N TYR A 13 -6.86 -1.44 0.11
CA TYR A 13 -5.41 -1.36 0.33
C TYR A 13 -4.83 -2.70 0.82
N LYS A 14 -5.45 -3.30 1.81
CA LYS A 14 -5.07 -4.63 2.30
C LYS A 14 -5.22 -5.68 1.21
N ARG A 15 -6.30 -5.61 0.41
CA ARG A 15 -6.62 -6.61 -0.61
C ARG A 15 -5.70 -6.54 -1.82
N GLN A 16 -5.27 -5.36 -2.29
CA GLN A 16 -4.33 -5.25 -3.42
C GLN A 16 -2.96 -5.86 -3.10
N PHE A 17 -2.46 -5.64 -1.90
CA PHE A 17 -1.17 -6.21 -1.48
C PHE A 17 -1.27 -7.74 -1.33
N TYR A 18 -2.35 -8.25 -0.76
CA TYR A 18 -2.56 -9.68 -0.58
C TYR A 18 -2.99 -10.39 -1.88
N THR A 19 -3.67 -9.71 -2.79
CA THR A 19 -4.14 -10.31 -4.05
C THR A 19 -2.98 -10.79 -4.91
N LEU A 20 -1.90 -10.01 -5.03
CA LEU A 20 -0.73 -10.41 -5.81
C LEU A 20 -0.09 -11.69 -5.25
N PHE A 21 0.15 -11.76 -3.95
CA PHE A 21 0.73 -12.95 -3.32
C PHE A 21 -0.20 -14.16 -3.40
N THR A 22 -1.51 -13.94 -3.27
CA THR A 22 -2.52 -14.98 -3.46
C THR A 22 -2.50 -15.52 -4.89
N ALA A 23 -2.40 -14.63 -5.89
CA ALA A 23 -2.30 -15.02 -7.29
C ALA A 23 -1.03 -15.85 -7.57
N ILE A 24 0.13 -15.42 -7.05
CA ILE A 24 1.38 -16.17 -7.17
C ILE A 24 1.29 -17.53 -6.47
N GLY A 25 0.70 -17.59 -5.28
CA GLY A 25 0.47 -18.85 -4.56
C GLY A 25 -0.44 -19.78 -5.34
N ALA A 26 -1.57 -19.29 -5.85
CA ALA A 26 -2.50 -20.07 -6.67
C ALA A 26 -1.83 -20.58 -7.96
N LEU A 27 -1.09 -19.72 -8.66
CA LEU A 27 -0.36 -20.11 -9.87
C LEU A 27 0.72 -21.16 -9.56
N THR A 28 1.42 -21.02 -8.42
CA THR A 28 2.39 -22.01 -7.96
C THR A 28 1.74 -23.37 -7.75
N VAL A 29 0.58 -23.42 -7.06
CA VAL A 29 -0.16 -24.66 -6.83
C VAL A 29 -0.61 -25.30 -8.16
N VAL A 30 -1.08 -24.49 -9.11
CA VAL A 30 -1.45 -24.96 -10.46
C VAL A 30 -0.23 -25.57 -11.16
N VAL A 31 0.91 -24.89 -11.15
CA VAL A 31 2.15 -25.37 -11.78
C VAL A 31 2.58 -26.70 -11.15
N ILE A 32 2.59 -26.80 -9.83
CA ILE A 32 2.93 -28.05 -9.13
C ILE A 32 1.96 -29.17 -9.52
N ALA A 33 0.65 -28.91 -9.53
CA ALA A 33 -0.36 -29.91 -9.89
C ALA A 33 -0.19 -30.40 -11.34
N VAL A 34 0.11 -29.48 -12.27
CA VAL A 34 0.39 -29.81 -13.68
C VAL A 34 1.66 -30.65 -13.80
N VAL A 35 2.75 -30.27 -13.13
CA VAL A 35 4.01 -31.06 -13.12
C VAL A 35 3.76 -32.43 -12.56
N MET A 36 3.06 -32.56 -11.43
CA MET A 36 2.73 -33.86 -10.85
C MET A 36 1.88 -34.73 -11.78
N PHE A 37 0.94 -34.13 -12.52
CA PHE A 37 0.15 -34.88 -13.50
C PHE A 37 1.00 -35.47 -14.63
N PHE A 38 2.00 -34.74 -15.13
CA PHE A 38 2.86 -35.22 -16.22
C PHE A 38 3.98 -36.14 -15.75
N THR A 39 4.44 -35.99 -14.50
CA THR A 39 5.59 -36.78 -13.97
C THR A 39 5.16 -37.97 -13.09
N GLY A 40 3.92 -38.00 -12.62
CA GLY A 40 3.37 -39.00 -11.71
C GLY A 40 2.38 -39.96 -12.38
N GLU A 41 1.46 -40.49 -11.57
CA GLU A 41 0.49 -41.52 -11.99
C GLU A 41 -0.65 -41.01 -12.91
N ARG A 42 -0.55 -39.79 -13.42
CA ARG A 42 -1.58 -39.14 -14.28
C ARG A 42 -3.00 -39.13 -13.70
N THR A 43 -3.13 -39.07 -12.39
CA THR A 43 -4.43 -38.99 -11.73
C THR A 43 -5.02 -37.59 -11.86
N LEU A 44 -6.29 -37.47 -12.25
CA LEU A 44 -7.00 -36.21 -12.38
C LEU A 44 -7.56 -35.67 -11.03
N THR A 45 -7.43 -36.46 -9.96
CA THR A 45 -8.02 -36.13 -8.65
C THR A 45 -7.49 -34.82 -8.07
N PRO A 46 -6.17 -34.53 -8.03
CA PRO A 46 -5.67 -33.24 -7.55
C PRO A 46 -6.16 -32.06 -8.40
N LEU A 47 -6.22 -32.23 -9.72
CA LEU A 47 -6.71 -31.19 -10.63
C LEU A 47 -8.22 -30.91 -10.42
N LYS A 48 -9.03 -31.95 -10.17
CA LYS A 48 -10.44 -31.77 -9.83
C LYS A 48 -10.63 -30.99 -8.53
N HIS A 49 -9.89 -31.36 -7.49
CA HIS A 49 -9.94 -30.64 -6.20
C HIS A 49 -9.50 -29.18 -6.37
N LEU A 50 -8.41 -28.95 -7.12
CA LEU A 50 -7.93 -27.60 -7.39
C LEU A 50 -8.98 -26.78 -8.16
N PHE A 51 -9.67 -27.38 -9.13
CA PHE A 51 -10.74 -26.71 -9.86
C PHE A 51 -11.93 -26.35 -8.95
N ILE A 52 -12.35 -27.27 -8.07
CA ILE A 52 -13.45 -27.01 -7.12
C ILE A 52 -13.06 -25.87 -6.15
N VAL A 53 -11.88 -25.95 -5.56
CA VAL A 53 -11.39 -24.91 -4.64
C VAL A 53 -11.22 -23.57 -5.37
N GLY A 54 -10.64 -23.58 -6.55
CA GLY A 54 -10.45 -22.38 -7.37
C GLY A 54 -11.78 -21.72 -7.73
N PHE A 55 -12.76 -22.51 -8.19
CA PHE A 55 -14.08 -22.01 -8.54
C PHE A 55 -14.81 -21.44 -7.31
N ALA A 56 -14.79 -22.13 -6.19
CA ALA A 56 -15.40 -21.66 -4.95
C ALA A 56 -14.73 -20.35 -4.47
N SER A 57 -13.40 -20.28 -4.53
CA SER A 57 -12.64 -19.06 -4.17
C SER A 57 -12.98 -17.89 -5.10
N MET A 58 -13.10 -18.13 -6.41
CA MET A 58 -13.52 -17.11 -7.38
C MET A 58 -14.96 -16.63 -7.15
N ALA A 59 -15.88 -17.53 -6.81
CA ALA A 59 -17.25 -17.17 -6.50
C ALA A 59 -17.34 -16.25 -5.26
N ILE A 60 -16.56 -16.54 -4.24
CA ILE A 60 -16.46 -15.68 -3.03
C ILE A 60 -15.79 -14.34 -3.40
N ALA A 61 -14.72 -14.36 -4.16
CA ALA A 61 -14.04 -13.14 -4.60
C ALA A 61 -14.94 -12.25 -5.47
N ALA A 62 -15.84 -12.83 -6.25
CA ALA A 62 -16.78 -12.10 -7.10
C ALA A 62 -17.72 -11.19 -6.29
N ILE A 63 -18.01 -11.48 -5.03
CA ILE A 63 -18.78 -10.61 -4.14
C ILE A 63 -18.09 -9.23 -3.98
N SER A 64 -16.77 -9.22 -3.90
CA SER A 64 -15.98 -7.99 -3.74
C SER A 64 -15.59 -7.35 -5.08
N TRP A 65 -15.26 -8.17 -6.07
CA TRP A 65 -14.77 -7.70 -7.38
C TRP A 65 -15.88 -7.50 -8.40
N GLY A 66 -17.05 -8.09 -8.16
CA GLY A 66 -18.19 -8.06 -9.09
C GLY A 66 -18.60 -6.64 -9.51
N PRO A 67 -18.78 -5.67 -8.59
CA PRO A 67 -19.13 -4.31 -8.95
C PRO A 67 -18.10 -3.65 -9.87
N TYR A 68 -16.80 -3.84 -9.60
CA TYR A 68 -15.74 -3.32 -10.44
C TYR A 68 -15.72 -3.97 -11.82
N ILE A 69 -15.74 -5.31 -11.87
CA ILE A 69 -15.73 -6.07 -13.13
C ILE A 69 -16.96 -5.70 -13.98
N TRP A 70 -18.13 -5.55 -13.34
CA TRP A 70 -19.35 -5.15 -14.03
C TRP A 70 -19.19 -3.80 -14.72
N ARG A 71 -18.71 -2.77 -14.01
CA ARG A 71 -18.49 -1.45 -14.58
C ARG A 71 -17.44 -1.47 -15.71
N VAL A 72 -16.35 -2.22 -15.54
CA VAL A 72 -15.32 -2.39 -16.59
C VAL A 72 -15.93 -3.03 -17.86
N VAL A 73 -16.74 -4.09 -17.70
CA VAL A 73 -17.37 -4.79 -18.85
C VAL A 73 -18.43 -3.94 -19.53
N THR A 74 -19.15 -3.13 -18.78
CA THR A 74 -20.16 -2.22 -19.34
C THR A 74 -19.58 -0.96 -19.99
N GLY A 75 -18.26 -0.79 -19.95
CA GLY A 75 -17.55 0.29 -20.68
C GLY A 75 -17.64 1.65 -19.98
N ASP A 76 -17.69 1.68 -18.66
CA ASP A 76 -17.68 2.93 -17.89
C ASP A 76 -16.31 3.63 -18.01
N GLU A 77 -16.25 4.70 -18.81
CA GLU A 77 -15.02 5.48 -19.06
C GLU A 77 -14.49 6.18 -17.79
N ALA A 78 -15.32 6.36 -16.77
CA ALA A 78 -14.93 6.97 -15.50
C ALA A 78 -13.99 6.08 -14.66
N LEU A 79 -13.90 4.79 -15.02
CA LEU A 79 -13.07 3.82 -14.31
C LEU A 79 -11.63 3.82 -14.83
N LYS A 80 -10.79 4.65 -14.24
CA LYS A 80 -9.34 4.61 -14.47
C LYS A 80 -8.65 4.10 -13.21
N SER A 81 -8.13 2.87 -13.25
CA SER A 81 -7.25 2.38 -12.19
C SER A 81 -5.81 2.73 -12.55
N THR A 82 -5.20 3.57 -11.73
CA THR A 82 -3.79 3.98 -11.88
C THR A 82 -2.85 3.22 -10.97
N ALA A 83 -3.37 2.20 -10.27
CA ALA A 83 -2.60 1.40 -9.33
C ALA A 83 -1.37 0.71 -9.93
N ASN A 84 -1.31 0.59 -11.26
CA ASN A 84 -0.20 -0.01 -12.01
C ASN A 84 0.69 1.02 -12.71
N HIS A 85 0.45 2.33 -12.51
CA HIS A 85 1.24 3.42 -13.09
C HIS A 85 2.48 3.70 -12.23
N PHE A 86 3.42 2.78 -12.23
CA PHE A 86 4.70 2.93 -11.54
C PHE A 86 5.81 3.34 -12.51
N LEU A 87 6.91 3.85 -11.95
CA LEU A 87 8.10 4.18 -12.72
C LEU A 87 8.60 2.97 -13.51
N PRO A 88 9.09 3.14 -14.73
CA PRO A 88 9.67 2.04 -15.52
C PRO A 88 10.75 1.26 -14.75
N ILE A 89 11.57 1.94 -13.94
CA ILE A 89 12.59 1.30 -13.10
C ILE A 89 11.98 0.34 -12.08
N GLU A 90 10.83 0.66 -11.52
CA GLU A 90 10.11 -0.22 -10.59
C GLU A 90 9.47 -1.38 -11.35
N GLY A 91 8.87 -1.10 -12.53
CA GLY A 91 8.27 -2.13 -13.39
C GLY A 91 9.28 -3.15 -13.92
N THR A 92 10.55 -2.76 -14.06
CA THR A 92 11.64 -3.60 -14.55
C THR A 92 12.54 -4.15 -13.43
N TYR A 93 12.18 -3.98 -12.18
CA TYR A 93 12.96 -4.50 -11.06
C TYR A 93 12.96 -6.03 -10.99
N PHE A 94 14.15 -6.61 -10.88
CA PHE A 94 14.36 -8.05 -10.80
C PHE A 94 15.20 -8.41 -9.58
N ALA A 95 14.57 -9.02 -8.58
CA ALA A 95 15.20 -9.32 -7.30
C ALA A 95 16.20 -10.47 -7.41
N LEU A 96 17.47 -10.22 -7.09
CA LEU A 96 18.53 -11.22 -7.01
C LEU A 96 19.17 -11.19 -5.61
N PRO A 97 18.46 -11.63 -4.56
CA PRO A 97 18.89 -11.43 -3.17
C PRO A 97 20.19 -12.15 -2.84
N PHE A 98 20.52 -13.24 -3.53
CA PHE A 98 21.76 -14.01 -3.35
C PHE A 98 23.02 -13.28 -3.84
N LEU A 99 22.89 -12.14 -4.52
CA LEU A 99 23.98 -11.25 -4.90
C LEU A 99 24.24 -10.15 -3.87
N SER A 100 23.39 -9.99 -2.86
CA SER A 100 23.57 -9.00 -1.82
C SER A 100 24.69 -9.39 -0.86
N LEU A 101 25.60 -8.43 -0.59
CA LEU A 101 26.69 -8.59 0.40
C LEU A 101 26.16 -8.38 1.82
N SER A 102 25.21 -9.22 2.23
CA SER A 102 24.58 -9.22 3.55
C SER A 102 24.42 -10.63 4.09
N LEU A 103 24.15 -10.77 5.39
CA LEU A 103 23.86 -12.09 5.98
C LEU A 103 22.64 -12.76 5.35
N VAL A 104 21.62 -11.97 5.03
CA VAL A 104 20.43 -12.47 4.31
C VAL A 104 20.80 -12.89 2.90
N GLY A 105 21.63 -12.11 2.19
CA GLY A 105 22.12 -12.46 0.86
C GLY A 105 22.93 -13.76 0.86
N LEU A 106 23.82 -13.93 1.84
CA LEU A 106 24.55 -15.17 2.02
C LEU A 106 23.63 -16.38 2.29
N LEU A 107 22.60 -16.19 3.12
CA LEU A 107 21.59 -17.22 3.37
C LEU A 107 20.83 -17.56 2.10
N CYS A 108 20.45 -16.57 1.31
CA CYS A 108 19.80 -16.77 -0.01
C CYS A 108 20.73 -17.50 -0.99
N LEU A 109 22.03 -17.24 -0.95
CA LEU A 109 23.03 -17.98 -1.75
C LEU A 109 23.08 -19.46 -1.37
N PHE A 110 23.09 -19.78 -0.08
CA PHE A 110 22.96 -21.17 0.38
C PHE A 110 21.63 -21.78 -0.06
N GLY A 111 20.56 -21.01 -0.10
CA GLY A 111 19.25 -21.42 -0.63
C GLY A 111 19.31 -21.79 -2.11
N LEU A 112 19.96 -20.96 -2.92
CA LEU A 112 20.18 -21.23 -4.34
C LEU A 112 20.99 -22.50 -4.55
N ILE A 113 22.10 -22.68 -3.83
CA ILE A 113 22.93 -23.90 -3.89
C ILE A 113 22.10 -25.11 -3.46
N GLY A 114 21.35 -25.01 -2.36
CA GLY A 114 20.49 -26.07 -1.87
C GLY A 114 19.41 -26.48 -2.87
N LEU A 115 18.80 -25.50 -3.55
CA LEU A 115 17.84 -25.74 -4.62
C LEU A 115 18.46 -26.50 -5.78
N ILE A 116 19.63 -26.08 -6.26
CA ILE A 116 20.33 -26.75 -7.40
C ILE A 116 20.72 -28.18 -7.04
N VAL A 117 21.27 -28.40 -5.85
CA VAL A 117 21.78 -29.73 -5.44
C VAL A 117 20.65 -30.72 -5.14
N ARG A 118 19.52 -30.20 -4.63
CA ARG A 118 18.42 -31.04 -4.13
C ARG A 118 17.09 -30.77 -4.84
N PHE A 119 17.10 -30.32 -6.08
CA PHE A 119 15.90 -30.00 -6.85
C PHE A 119 14.90 -31.16 -7.03
N ARG A 120 15.35 -32.40 -6.79
CA ARG A 120 14.51 -33.61 -6.87
C ARG A 120 13.72 -33.88 -5.58
N ASP A 121 14.08 -33.26 -4.49
CA ASP A 121 13.35 -33.40 -3.24
C ASP A 121 12.02 -32.64 -3.33
N PRO A 122 10.87 -33.27 -3.07
CA PRO A 122 9.56 -32.65 -3.29
C PRO A 122 9.36 -31.32 -2.57
N GLU A 123 9.86 -31.20 -1.34
CA GLU A 123 9.79 -29.97 -0.54
C GLU A 123 10.61 -28.83 -1.17
N ILE A 124 11.83 -29.15 -1.59
CA ILE A 124 12.74 -28.20 -2.25
C ILE A 124 12.18 -27.81 -3.62
N ALA A 125 11.69 -28.79 -4.38
CA ALA A 125 11.09 -28.57 -5.69
C ALA A 125 9.85 -27.66 -5.63
N SER A 126 9.02 -27.81 -4.58
CA SER A 126 7.84 -26.95 -4.41
C SER A 126 8.20 -25.49 -4.12
N LEU A 127 9.20 -25.25 -3.27
CA LEU A 127 9.72 -23.90 -3.04
C LEU A 127 10.42 -23.35 -4.30
N GLY A 128 11.14 -24.19 -5.03
CA GLY A 128 11.73 -23.85 -6.32
C GLY A 128 10.68 -23.47 -7.37
N ALA A 129 9.54 -24.17 -7.40
CA ALA A 129 8.42 -23.82 -8.27
C ALA A 129 7.84 -22.44 -7.92
N ALA A 130 7.69 -22.11 -6.63
CA ALA A 130 7.24 -20.78 -6.18
C ALA A 130 8.21 -19.68 -6.61
N ILE A 131 9.52 -19.91 -6.48
CA ILE A 131 10.55 -18.98 -6.97
C ILE A 131 10.46 -18.83 -8.49
N GLY A 132 10.36 -19.95 -9.22
CA GLY A 132 10.22 -19.94 -10.68
C GLY A 132 9.00 -19.14 -11.16
N VAL A 133 7.85 -19.37 -10.54
CA VAL A 133 6.61 -18.62 -10.81
C VAL A 133 6.80 -17.14 -10.52
N SER A 134 7.43 -16.79 -9.39
CA SER A 134 7.69 -15.40 -9.04
C SER A 134 8.59 -14.69 -10.07
N TYR A 135 9.63 -15.37 -10.56
CA TYR A 135 10.49 -14.82 -11.61
C TYR A 135 9.82 -14.74 -12.97
N VAL A 136 9.01 -15.73 -13.36
CA VAL A 136 8.20 -15.63 -14.58
C VAL A 136 7.24 -14.45 -14.50
N TRP A 137 6.62 -14.23 -13.35
CA TRP A 137 5.76 -13.05 -13.13
C TRP A 137 6.54 -11.75 -13.21
N ALA A 138 7.73 -11.67 -12.61
CA ALA A 138 8.59 -10.49 -12.71
C ALA A 138 8.99 -10.21 -14.17
N LEU A 139 9.37 -11.24 -14.95
CA LEU A 139 9.65 -11.09 -16.37
C LEU A 139 8.43 -10.65 -17.18
N ALA A 140 7.26 -11.20 -16.87
CA ALA A 140 6.00 -10.75 -17.48
C ALA A 140 5.69 -9.29 -17.13
N SER A 141 5.95 -8.87 -15.88
CA SER A 141 5.83 -7.47 -15.44
C SER A 141 6.76 -6.56 -16.24
N MET A 142 8.02 -6.97 -16.45
CA MET A 142 8.99 -6.24 -17.28
C MET A 142 8.50 -6.10 -18.74
N ALA A 143 8.01 -7.18 -19.33
CA ALA A 143 7.49 -7.17 -20.68
C ALA A 143 6.26 -6.25 -20.83
N ILE A 144 5.34 -6.27 -19.88
CA ILE A 144 4.13 -5.44 -19.89
C ILE A 144 4.46 -3.96 -19.66
N THR A 145 5.58 -3.64 -19.00
CA THR A 145 6.04 -2.25 -18.86
C THR A 145 6.24 -1.57 -20.22
N LEU A 146 6.56 -2.31 -21.28
CA LEU A 146 6.61 -1.80 -22.66
C LEU A 146 5.23 -1.32 -23.17
N LEU A 147 4.15 -1.79 -22.59
CA LEU A 147 2.77 -1.39 -22.90
C LEU A 147 2.27 -0.25 -22.01
N GLY A 148 3.14 0.34 -21.21
CA GLY A 148 2.79 1.47 -20.35
C GLY A 148 2.08 1.09 -19.05
N THR A 149 2.22 -0.15 -18.56
CA THR A 149 1.69 -0.58 -17.26
C THR A 149 2.61 -1.62 -16.64
N SER A 150 2.38 -2.05 -15.40
CA SER A 150 3.17 -3.10 -14.77
C SER A 150 2.29 -4.13 -14.08
N LEU A 151 2.81 -5.33 -13.88
CA LEU A 151 2.20 -6.36 -13.02
C LEU A 151 2.74 -6.31 -11.58
N LEU A 152 3.30 -5.17 -11.18
CA LEU A 152 3.86 -4.94 -9.84
C LEU A 152 4.93 -5.96 -9.44
N GLY A 153 5.75 -6.41 -10.40
CA GLY A 153 6.77 -7.45 -10.20
C GLY A 153 7.77 -7.11 -9.11
N PHE A 154 8.09 -5.83 -8.91
CA PHE A 154 8.99 -5.36 -7.83
C PHE A 154 8.48 -5.70 -6.42
N ARG A 155 7.17 -5.80 -6.22
CA ARG A 155 6.58 -6.18 -4.92
C ARG A 155 6.85 -7.62 -4.53
N LEU A 156 7.31 -8.46 -5.46
CA LEU A 156 7.68 -9.85 -5.20
C LEU A 156 9.05 -10.00 -4.53
N GLU A 157 9.84 -8.93 -4.40
CA GLU A 157 11.16 -8.99 -3.75
C GLU A 157 11.10 -9.65 -2.39
N VAL A 158 10.17 -9.22 -1.53
CA VAL A 158 10.03 -9.78 -0.17
C VAL A 158 9.72 -11.27 -0.21
N LEU A 159 8.85 -11.71 -1.13
CA LEU A 159 8.50 -13.11 -1.29
C LEU A 159 9.71 -13.94 -1.79
N VAL A 160 10.43 -13.42 -2.78
CA VAL A 160 11.62 -14.07 -3.34
C VAL A 160 12.72 -14.21 -2.29
N VAL A 161 12.99 -13.14 -1.52
CA VAL A 161 13.93 -13.17 -0.40
C VAL A 161 13.53 -14.22 0.64
N LEU A 162 12.25 -14.24 1.04
CA LEU A 162 11.73 -15.20 2.01
C LEU A 162 11.89 -16.65 1.53
N LEU A 163 11.56 -16.92 0.28
CA LEU A 163 11.67 -18.27 -0.31
C LEU A 163 13.12 -18.74 -0.37
N PHE A 164 14.06 -17.90 -0.86
CA PHE A 164 15.48 -18.24 -0.88
C PHE A 164 16.07 -18.37 0.52
N ALA A 165 15.72 -17.51 1.45
CA ALA A 165 16.18 -17.60 2.83
C ALA A 165 15.69 -18.88 3.51
N THR A 166 14.43 -19.27 3.28
CA THR A 166 13.86 -20.53 3.77
C THR A 166 14.65 -21.73 3.22
N LEU A 167 14.91 -21.75 1.91
CA LEU A 167 15.77 -22.78 1.30
C LEU A 167 17.17 -22.76 1.89
N GLY A 168 17.72 -21.58 2.20
CA GLY A 168 19.01 -21.42 2.84
C GLY A 168 19.08 -22.04 4.23
N VAL A 169 18.06 -21.82 5.04
CA VAL A 169 17.94 -22.45 6.37
C VAL A 169 17.91 -23.98 6.22
N ILE A 170 17.10 -24.50 5.30
CA ILE A 170 17.00 -25.93 5.03
C ILE A 170 18.35 -26.47 4.54
N ALA A 171 19.03 -25.78 3.64
CA ALA A 171 20.34 -26.19 3.12
C ALA A 171 21.40 -26.23 4.22
N VAL A 172 21.49 -25.20 5.05
CA VAL A 172 22.43 -25.13 6.19
C VAL A 172 22.13 -26.23 7.21
N ALA A 173 20.85 -26.43 7.55
CA ALA A 173 20.44 -27.48 8.48
C ALA A 173 20.84 -28.88 7.95
N ASN A 174 20.58 -29.15 6.69
CA ASN A 174 20.96 -30.42 6.05
C ASN A 174 22.48 -30.62 5.98
N PHE A 175 23.22 -29.58 5.60
CA PHE A 175 24.69 -29.63 5.59
C PHE A 175 25.24 -29.93 6.99
N ARG A 176 24.69 -29.30 8.01
CA ARG A 176 25.03 -29.58 9.41
C ARG A 176 24.79 -31.06 9.76
N LEU A 177 23.57 -31.56 9.51
CA LEU A 177 23.18 -32.94 9.90
C LEU A 177 23.90 -34.01 9.10
N THR A 178 24.14 -33.79 7.81
CA THR A 178 24.69 -34.82 6.92
C THR A 178 26.23 -34.87 6.90
N TRP A 179 26.87 -33.73 7.03
CA TRP A 179 28.31 -33.60 6.87
C TRP A 179 29.04 -33.17 8.16
N LEU A 180 28.58 -32.09 8.79
CA LEU A 180 29.31 -31.52 9.92
C LEU A 180 29.24 -32.38 11.17
N GLU A 181 28.08 -32.96 11.49
CA GLU A 181 27.92 -33.90 12.62
C GLU A 181 28.68 -35.21 12.47
N ARG A 182 28.98 -35.61 11.24
CA ARG A 182 29.80 -36.80 10.98
C ARG A 182 31.31 -36.55 11.18
N LYS A 183 31.74 -35.29 11.01
CA LYS A 183 33.16 -34.89 11.09
C LYS A 183 33.56 -34.35 12.47
N VAL A 184 32.62 -33.72 13.18
CA VAL A 184 32.89 -33.09 14.48
C VAL A 184 32.60 -34.06 15.62
N LYS A 185 33.65 -34.37 16.42
CA LYS A 185 33.52 -35.29 17.56
C LYS A 185 32.65 -34.71 18.70
N ASN A 186 32.74 -33.40 18.96
CA ASN A 186 32.00 -32.77 20.02
C ASN A 186 30.71 -32.10 19.50
N LYS A 187 29.62 -32.86 19.50
CA LYS A 187 28.31 -32.38 19.04
C LYS A 187 27.72 -31.28 19.92
N ALA A 188 28.03 -31.26 21.22
CA ALA A 188 27.57 -30.21 22.13
C ALA A 188 28.21 -28.88 21.77
N ALA A 189 29.52 -28.83 21.51
CA ALA A 189 30.20 -27.64 21.06
C ALA A 189 29.65 -27.11 19.72
N LEU A 190 29.35 -28.02 18.77
CA LEU A 190 28.73 -27.66 17.51
C LEU A 190 27.35 -26.99 17.70
N ASN A 191 26.54 -27.51 18.62
CA ASN A 191 25.24 -26.93 18.93
C ASN A 191 25.38 -25.55 19.55
N VAL A 192 26.29 -25.38 20.49
CA VAL A 192 26.55 -24.06 21.12
C VAL A 192 26.98 -23.05 20.08
N VAL A 193 27.92 -23.39 19.20
CA VAL A 193 28.37 -22.50 18.11
C VAL A 193 27.20 -22.14 17.19
N ALA A 194 26.37 -23.10 16.80
CA ALA A 194 25.20 -22.83 15.95
C ALA A 194 24.20 -21.88 16.64
N ILE A 195 23.91 -22.11 17.92
CA ILE A 195 23.01 -21.23 18.71
C ILE A 195 23.59 -19.82 18.81
N VAL A 196 24.87 -19.69 19.11
CA VAL A 196 25.53 -18.37 19.20
C VAL A 196 25.49 -17.64 17.86
N LEU A 197 25.78 -18.32 16.74
CA LEU A 197 25.71 -17.71 15.41
C LEU A 197 24.29 -17.24 15.06
N VAL A 198 23.27 -18.06 15.34
CA VAL A 198 21.88 -17.67 15.13
C VAL A 198 21.49 -16.50 16.02
N ALA A 199 21.88 -16.49 17.29
CA ALA A 199 21.62 -15.39 18.22
C ALA A 199 22.26 -14.09 17.74
N VAL A 200 23.55 -14.13 17.33
CA VAL A 200 24.25 -12.95 16.80
C VAL A 200 23.60 -12.43 15.52
N ALA A 201 23.27 -13.33 14.58
CA ALA A 201 22.59 -12.95 13.33
C ALA A 201 21.21 -12.35 13.60
N SER A 202 20.44 -12.91 14.54
CA SER A 202 19.14 -12.37 14.94
C SER A 202 19.28 -10.99 15.59
N LEU A 203 20.25 -10.81 16.46
CA LEU A 203 20.53 -9.52 17.10
C LEU A 203 20.93 -8.46 16.07
N GLN A 204 21.82 -8.81 15.14
CA GLN A 204 22.19 -7.91 14.04
C GLN A 204 20.98 -7.52 13.18
N MET A 205 20.09 -8.46 12.87
CA MET A 205 18.88 -8.18 12.09
C MET A 205 17.97 -7.18 12.82
N VAL A 206 17.76 -7.39 14.12
CA VAL A 206 16.93 -6.47 14.93
C VAL A 206 17.56 -5.07 15.01
N GLN A 207 18.86 -5.00 15.24
CA GLN A 207 19.59 -3.71 15.27
C GLN A 207 19.55 -3.02 13.89
N HIS A 208 19.67 -3.76 12.82
CA HIS A 208 19.61 -3.19 11.47
C HIS A 208 18.26 -2.54 11.14
N ILE A 209 17.15 -3.11 11.65
CA ILE A 209 15.83 -2.51 11.50
C ILE A 209 15.77 -1.13 12.15
N ALA A 210 16.26 -1.01 13.38
CA ALA A 210 16.28 0.26 14.09
C ALA A 210 17.18 1.30 13.40
N VAL A 211 18.40 0.91 13.02
CA VAL A 211 19.33 1.80 12.31
C VAL A 211 18.80 2.26 10.96
N LYS A 212 18.20 1.36 10.19
CA LYS A 212 17.61 1.69 8.87
C LYS A 212 16.44 2.66 8.98
N ASN A 213 15.72 2.64 10.08
CA ASN A 213 14.54 3.46 10.32
C ASN A 213 14.82 4.59 11.34
N GLU A 214 16.08 4.88 11.66
CA GLU A 214 16.47 5.85 12.69
C GLU A 214 15.79 7.21 12.48
N ALA A 215 15.81 7.73 11.24
CA ALA A 215 15.20 9.01 10.93
C ALA A 215 13.69 9.03 11.18
N TYR A 216 12.98 7.95 10.84
CA TYR A 216 11.54 7.84 11.09
C TYR A 216 11.22 7.65 12.57
N ILE A 217 12.07 6.90 13.29
CA ILE A 217 11.95 6.71 14.73
C ILE A 217 12.18 8.03 15.44
N ASP A 218 13.22 8.76 15.07
CA ASP A 218 13.53 10.07 15.63
C ASP A 218 12.40 11.07 15.39
N GLN A 219 11.85 11.08 14.18
CA GLN A 219 10.69 11.92 13.84
C GLN A 219 9.45 11.54 14.65
N ALA A 220 9.20 10.24 14.85
CA ALA A 220 8.06 9.76 15.62
C ALA A 220 8.14 10.09 17.11
N TYR A 221 9.37 10.31 17.61
CA TYR A 221 9.63 10.73 19.00
C TYR A 221 9.99 12.21 19.11
N ALA A 222 9.93 12.97 18.01
CA ALA A 222 10.11 14.41 18.06
C ALA A 222 8.96 15.02 18.86
N ASP A 223 9.31 16.02 19.65
CA ASP A 223 8.31 16.85 20.29
C ASP A 223 7.68 17.76 19.23
N THR A 224 6.36 17.60 19.03
CA THR A 224 5.60 18.36 18.04
C THR A 224 4.92 19.57 18.64
N ASP A 225 4.97 19.74 19.95
CA ASP A 225 4.38 20.90 20.65
C ASP A 225 5.39 22.03 20.91
N GLY A 226 6.70 21.75 20.76
CA GLY A 226 7.75 22.76 20.89
C GLY A 226 8.22 23.02 22.30
N TYR A 227 7.89 22.16 23.27
CA TYR A 227 8.31 22.35 24.68
C TYR A 227 9.71 21.77 25.01
N GLY A 228 10.47 21.34 23.99
CA GLY A 228 11.88 21.01 24.16
C GLY A 228 12.15 19.70 24.86
N GLU A 229 11.29 18.72 24.67
CA GLU A 229 11.47 17.40 25.26
C GLU A 229 12.38 16.49 24.41
N ARG A 230 12.09 15.20 24.38
CA ARG A 230 12.91 14.23 23.67
C ARG A 230 12.96 14.52 22.17
N ALA A 231 14.18 14.58 21.62
CA ALA A 231 14.46 14.72 20.20
C ALA A 231 13.84 15.97 19.54
N ASP A 232 13.71 17.06 20.29
CA ASP A 232 13.24 18.38 19.81
C ASP A 232 14.17 19.00 18.75
N ARG A 233 14.53 18.17 17.75
CA ARG A 233 15.34 18.55 16.57
C ARG A 233 14.48 19.07 15.43
N PHE A 234 13.19 18.81 15.51
CA PHE A 234 12.24 19.19 14.48
C PHE A 234 11.36 20.33 14.98
N PRO A 235 11.00 21.27 14.12
CA PRO A 235 10.02 22.28 14.49
C PRO A 235 8.69 21.62 14.82
N PRO A 236 7.85 22.25 15.69
CA PRO A 236 6.51 21.79 15.96
C PRO A 236 5.76 21.56 14.65
N ASP A 237 5.17 20.39 14.48
CA ASP A 237 4.42 20.13 13.27
C ASP A 237 2.92 20.38 13.47
N ALA A 238 2.16 20.23 12.40
CA ALA A 238 0.73 20.48 12.40
C ALA A 238 -0.06 19.43 13.23
N GLY A 239 0.56 18.32 13.61
CA GLY A 239 -0.09 17.20 14.32
C GLY A 239 -0.65 17.60 15.68
N GLN A 240 -0.02 18.56 16.34
CA GLN A 240 -0.51 19.09 17.62
C GLN A 240 -1.94 19.66 17.56
N TYR A 241 -2.38 20.12 16.39
CA TYR A 241 -3.71 20.73 16.20
C TYR A 241 -4.79 19.73 15.80
N TYR A 242 -4.45 18.48 15.46
CA TYR A 242 -5.43 17.55 14.88
C TYR A 242 -6.59 17.20 15.81
N ASN A 243 -6.33 17.09 17.11
CA ASN A 243 -7.41 16.84 18.06
C ASN A 243 -8.36 18.02 18.17
N GLU A 244 -7.82 19.26 18.27
CA GLU A 244 -8.65 20.47 18.33
C GLU A 244 -9.49 20.63 17.06
N ILE A 245 -8.93 20.32 15.88
CA ILE A 245 -9.67 20.37 14.62
C ILE A 245 -10.80 19.32 14.63
N ALA A 246 -10.50 18.10 15.06
CA ALA A 246 -11.49 17.05 15.11
C ALA A 246 -12.63 17.36 16.11
N ASP A 247 -12.28 17.84 17.28
CA ASP A 247 -13.26 18.25 18.30
C ASP A 247 -14.16 19.38 17.78
N TYR A 248 -13.58 20.37 17.09
CA TYR A 248 -14.33 21.46 16.49
C TYR A 248 -15.34 20.97 15.41
N ILE A 249 -14.97 20.00 14.60
CA ILE A 249 -15.87 19.38 13.62
C ILE A 249 -17.01 18.62 14.33
N GLU A 250 -16.69 17.87 15.38
CA GLU A 250 -17.68 17.11 16.17
C GLU A 250 -18.63 18.02 16.96
N GLU A 251 -18.16 19.18 17.45
CA GLU A 251 -19.01 20.20 18.12
C GLU A 251 -20.13 20.72 17.22
N HIS A 252 -19.93 20.69 15.89
CA HIS A 252 -20.95 21.04 14.89
C HIS A 252 -21.86 19.85 14.51
N GLY A 253 -21.75 18.72 15.19
CA GLY A 253 -22.59 17.53 14.96
C GLY A 253 -22.07 16.59 13.85
N HIS A 254 -20.88 16.84 13.31
CA HIS A 254 -20.26 16.01 12.26
C HIS A 254 -19.34 14.97 12.87
N MET A 255 -19.88 13.79 13.15
CA MET A 255 -19.22 12.78 13.94
C MET A 255 -18.16 12.01 13.14
N LYS A 256 -17.08 11.60 13.82
CA LYS A 256 -16.10 10.63 13.30
C LYS A 256 -16.81 9.35 12.84
N ASN A 257 -16.27 8.71 11.80
CA ASN A 257 -16.85 7.53 11.12
C ASN A 257 -18.20 7.76 10.40
N GLU A 258 -18.69 9.00 10.33
CA GLU A 258 -19.93 9.37 9.64
C GLU A 258 -19.71 10.52 8.66
N ALA A 259 -19.05 11.59 9.10
CA ALA A 259 -18.88 12.80 8.32
C ALA A 259 -17.87 12.67 7.18
N VAL A 260 -18.21 13.23 6.03
CA VAL A 260 -17.31 13.41 4.89
C VAL A 260 -16.60 14.75 5.02
N ILE A 261 -15.27 14.75 4.93
CA ILE A 261 -14.47 15.96 4.97
C ILE A 261 -13.53 16.04 3.77
N TYR A 262 -13.11 17.26 3.43
CA TYR A 262 -12.05 17.46 2.45
C TYR A 262 -10.82 18.10 3.10
N THR A 263 -9.68 17.49 2.87
CA THR A 263 -8.36 18.00 3.25
C THR A 263 -7.27 17.37 2.42
N ASP A 264 -6.15 18.05 2.23
CA ASP A 264 -4.90 17.49 1.70
C ASP A 264 -3.91 17.10 2.80
N GLU A 265 -4.31 17.22 4.06
CA GLU A 265 -3.49 16.84 5.22
C GLU A 265 -3.60 15.33 5.47
N ILE A 266 -2.67 14.57 4.87
CA ILE A 266 -2.65 13.09 4.91
C ILE A 266 -2.59 12.58 6.35
N ASN A 267 -1.78 13.23 7.18
CA ASN A 267 -1.59 12.80 8.56
C ASN A 267 -2.86 12.99 9.38
N PHE A 268 -3.61 14.08 9.16
CA PHE A 268 -4.91 14.26 9.82
C PHE A 268 -5.83 13.08 9.56
N MET A 269 -5.98 12.67 8.31
CA MET A 269 -6.82 11.53 7.92
C MET A 269 -6.29 10.18 8.42
N ALA A 270 -4.99 10.07 8.73
CA ALA A 270 -4.42 8.87 9.32
C ALA A 270 -4.74 8.73 10.82
N PHE A 271 -4.88 9.85 11.53
CA PHE A 271 -5.15 9.87 12.97
C PHE A 271 -6.63 10.03 13.31
N GLN A 272 -7.39 10.74 12.46
CA GLN A 272 -8.79 11.04 12.72
C GLN A 272 -9.70 10.27 11.74
N PRO A 273 -10.63 9.43 12.22
CA PRO A 273 -11.40 8.49 11.38
C PRO A 273 -12.63 9.16 10.74
N PHE A 274 -12.42 10.24 9.99
CA PHE A 274 -13.42 10.81 9.10
C PHE A 274 -13.38 10.15 7.71
N PHE A 275 -14.41 10.34 6.91
CA PHE A 275 -14.39 9.93 5.51
C PHE A 275 -13.83 11.05 4.64
N GLY A 276 -12.86 10.72 3.79
CA GLY A 276 -12.31 11.69 2.83
C GLY A 276 -13.21 11.83 1.60
N PHE A 277 -13.50 13.06 1.19
CA PHE A 277 -14.21 13.33 -0.07
C PHE A 277 -13.44 12.79 -1.27
N ASN A 278 -12.12 12.91 -1.26
CA ASN A 278 -11.27 12.35 -2.31
C ASN A 278 -10.03 11.67 -1.73
N ALA A 279 -9.36 10.84 -2.52
CA ALA A 279 -8.07 10.27 -2.17
C ALA A 279 -6.94 11.30 -2.43
N PHE A 280 -5.80 11.14 -1.74
CA PHE A 280 -4.66 12.05 -1.89
C PHE A 280 -3.92 11.89 -3.22
N THR A 281 -3.95 10.70 -3.79
CA THR A 281 -3.39 10.42 -5.12
C THR A 281 -4.19 9.34 -5.82
N SER A 282 -4.15 9.33 -7.14
CA SER A 282 -4.83 8.35 -7.98
C SER A 282 -4.39 6.91 -7.72
N HIS A 283 -3.12 6.68 -7.32
CA HIS A 283 -2.56 5.35 -7.04
C HIS A 283 -3.25 4.65 -5.87
N TYR A 284 -3.80 5.42 -4.94
CA TYR A 284 -4.46 4.94 -3.73
C TYR A 284 -5.97 5.10 -3.79
N ALA A 285 -6.47 5.70 -4.85
CA ALA A 285 -7.89 5.86 -5.06
C ALA A 285 -8.58 4.53 -5.32
N ASN A 286 -9.79 4.37 -4.77
CA ASN A 286 -10.65 3.28 -5.18
C ASN A 286 -11.02 3.47 -6.66
N PRO A 287 -10.81 2.46 -7.53
CA PRO A 287 -11.23 2.57 -8.93
C PRO A 287 -12.70 2.93 -9.13
N LEU A 288 -13.57 2.56 -8.17
CA LEU A 288 -14.99 2.94 -8.17
C LEU A 288 -15.26 4.31 -7.56
N GLY A 289 -14.23 4.99 -7.05
CA GLY A 289 -14.35 6.26 -6.33
C GLY A 289 -14.34 7.49 -7.23
N GLU A 290 -14.15 7.30 -8.55
CA GLU A 290 -14.22 8.38 -9.54
C GLU A 290 -13.29 9.57 -9.20
N PHE A 291 -12.03 9.24 -8.93
CA PHE A 291 -11.01 10.15 -8.41
C PHE A 291 -10.86 11.44 -9.25
N GLU A 292 -10.76 11.31 -10.57
CA GLU A 292 -10.56 12.45 -11.47
C GLU A 292 -11.79 13.36 -11.53
N GLN A 293 -12.98 12.78 -11.47
CA GLN A 293 -14.23 13.54 -11.47
C GLN A 293 -14.40 14.34 -10.18
N ARG A 294 -14.00 13.75 -9.04
CA ARG A 294 -13.98 14.47 -7.74
C ARG A 294 -12.93 15.57 -7.73
N ASN A 295 -11.76 15.36 -8.35
CA ASN A 295 -10.80 16.45 -8.57
C ASN A 295 -11.41 17.58 -9.40
N GLY A 296 -12.15 17.25 -10.47
CA GLY A 296 -12.84 18.24 -11.30
C GLY A 296 -13.89 19.06 -10.52
N GLU A 297 -14.62 18.45 -9.57
CA GLU A 297 -15.51 19.21 -8.68
C GLU A 297 -14.74 20.16 -7.75
N LEU A 298 -13.63 19.69 -7.16
CA LEU A 298 -12.79 20.53 -6.30
C LEU A 298 -12.22 21.73 -7.08
N GLU A 299 -11.79 21.53 -8.32
CA GLU A 299 -11.36 22.62 -9.20
C GLU A 299 -12.50 23.60 -9.51
N SER A 300 -13.67 23.08 -9.83
CA SER A 300 -14.88 23.88 -10.10
C SER A 300 -15.27 24.70 -8.87
N TRP A 301 -15.30 24.10 -7.69
CA TRP A 301 -15.62 24.81 -6.44
C TRP A 301 -14.59 25.89 -6.13
N SER A 302 -13.29 25.60 -6.37
CA SER A 302 -12.23 26.61 -6.23
C SER A 302 -12.51 27.83 -7.12
N GLN A 303 -12.85 27.64 -8.39
CA GLN A 303 -13.18 28.71 -9.34
C GLN A 303 -14.45 29.48 -8.92
N ILE A 304 -15.53 28.74 -8.60
CA ILE A 304 -16.81 29.35 -8.16
C ILE A 304 -16.60 30.18 -6.91
N SER A 305 -15.69 29.82 -6.01
CA SER A 305 -15.42 30.60 -4.80
C SER A 305 -14.97 32.04 -5.07
N TYR A 306 -14.38 32.30 -6.25
CA TYR A 306 -13.99 33.65 -6.71
C TYR A 306 -15.02 34.27 -7.64
N ASP A 307 -15.52 33.49 -8.61
CA ASP A 307 -16.39 34.02 -9.66
C ASP A 307 -17.78 34.34 -9.16
N ASP A 308 -18.36 33.49 -8.30
CA ASP A 308 -19.68 33.70 -7.69
C ASP A 308 -19.73 33.07 -6.27
N PRO A 309 -19.12 33.76 -5.27
CA PRO A 309 -19.07 33.25 -3.89
C PRO A 309 -20.42 32.84 -3.30
N LYS A 310 -21.51 33.51 -3.75
CA LYS A 310 -22.86 33.22 -3.27
C LYS A 310 -23.40 31.86 -3.71
N LYS A 311 -22.91 31.35 -4.84
CA LYS A 311 -23.31 30.03 -5.36
C LYS A 311 -22.40 28.91 -4.88
N PHE A 312 -21.35 29.21 -4.16
CA PHE A 312 -20.36 28.25 -3.72
C PHE A 312 -20.98 27.10 -2.91
N THR A 313 -21.77 27.47 -1.90
CA THR A 313 -22.45 26.49 -1.05
C THR A 313 -23.43 25.63 -1.85
N GLU A 314 -24.23 26.26 -2.73
CA GLU A 314 -25.15 25.53 -3.62
C GLU A 314 -24.40 24.60 -4.57
N ALA A 315 -23.23 24.99 -5.07
CA ALA A 315 -22.42 24.14 -5.94
C ALA A 315 -21.90 22.89 -5.21
N ILE A 316 -21.53 23.02 -3.93
CA ILE A 316 -21.15 21.89 -3.09
C ILE A 316 -22.36 20.96 -2.85
N ASP A 317 -23.51 21.53 -2.51
CA ASP A 317 -24.75 20.77 -2.22
C ASP A 317 -25.27 20.00 -3.45
N ASN A 318 -24.96 20.49 -4.65
CA ASN A 318 -25.31 19.84 -5.91
C ASN A 318 -24.30 18.81 -6.38
N SER A 319 -23.29 18.44 -5.55
CA SER A 319 -22.37 17.35 -5.86
C SER A 319 -23.11 16.05 -6.14
N GLN A 320 -22.61 15.29 -7.10
CA GLN A 320 -23.18 13.95 -7.36
C GLN A 320 -22.76 12.91 -6.29
N TRP A 321 -21.82 13.26 -5.41
CA TRP A 321 -21.42 12.47 -4.25
C TRP A 321 -21.88 13.15 -2.97
N GLU A 322 -21.74 12.42 -1.85
CA GLU A 322 -21.95 13.02 -0.53
C GLU A 322 -20.98 14.20 -0.35
N PRO A 323 -21.49 15.43 -0.20
CA PRO A 323 -20.65 16.62 -0.14
C PRO A 323 -19.86 16.69 1.17
N PRO A 324 -18.68 17.34 1.18
CA PRO A 324 -17.95 17.57 2.42
C PRO A 324 -18.74 18.47 3.38
N THR A 325 -18.85 18.03 4.62
CA THR A 325 -19.42 18.83 5.72
C THR A 325 -18.36 19.68 6.41
N ALA A 326 -17.06 19.38 6.18
CA ALA A 326 -15.96 20.20 6.66
C ALA A 326 -14.83 20.23 5.64
N PHE A 327 -14.16 21.37 5.60
CA PHE A 327 -12.95 21.62 4.82
C PHE A 327 -11.82 22.03 5.78
N ILE A 328 -10.65 21.41 5.61
CA ILE A 328 -9.44 21.76 6.35
C ILE A 328 -8.41 22.21 5.34
N PHE A 329 -8.13 23.50 5.33
CA PHE A 329 -7.18 24.16 4.44
C PHE A 329 -5.94 24.64 5.20
N ARG A 330 -4.88 24.94 4.49
CA ARG A 330 -3.82 25.80 4.97
C ARG A 330 -4.20 27.26 4.68
N GLY A 331 -4.22 28.10 5.71
CA GLY A 331 -4.61 29.49 5.56
C GLY A 331 -4.63 30.28 6.87
N SER A 332 -4.81 31.59 6.75
CA SER A 332 -4.97 32.53 7.84
C SER A 332 -6.07 33.54 7.50
N GLU A 333 -6.42 34.42 8.46
CA GLU A 333 -7.46 35.44 8.28
C GLU A 333 -7.22 36.37 7.07
N ASP A 334 -5.94 36.62 6.76
CA ASP A 334 -5.54 37.56 5.71
C ASP A 334 -5.09 36.88 4.41
N SER A 335 -5.37 35.56 4.24
CA SER A 335 -4.92 34.80 3.08
C SER A 335 -6.01 33.90 2.53
N ASP A 336 -5.91 33.61 1.21
CA ASP A 336 -6.73 32.57 0.60
C ASP A 336 -6.52 31.21 1.29
N PHE A 337 -7.58 30.41 1.30
CA PHE A 337 -7.51 29.04 1.80
C PHE A 337 -6.86 28.15 0.76
N LYS A 338 -5.79 27.46 1.13
CA LYS A 338 -4.93 26.70 0.22
C LYS A 338 -5.10 25.22 0.45
N THR A 339 -5.15 24.48 -0.65
CA THR A 339 -5.07 23.03 -0.67
C THR A 339 -4.40 22.59 -1.97
N HIS A 340 -4.20 21.32 -2.16
CA HIS A 340 -3.74 20.78 -3.44
C HIS A 340 -4.45 19.47 -3.79
N ILE A 341 -4.53 19.21 -5.07
CA ILE A 341 -4.97 17.94 -5.64
C ILE A 341 -3.82 17.31 -6.42
N ALA A 342 -3.91 16.01 -6.64
CA ALA A 342 -2.91 15.26 -7.39
C ALA A 342 -3.49 14.77 -8.71
N HIS A 343 -2.74 14.95 -9.80
CA HIS A 343 -3.06 14.41 -11.12
C HIS A 343 -2.11 13.28 -11.47
N ASP A 344 -2.64 12.22 -12.06
CA ASP A 344 -1.83 11.19 -12.68
C ASP A 344 -1.45 11.64 -14.10
N ILE A 345 -0.17 11.89 -14.29
CA ILE A 345 0.39 12.31 -15.59
C ILE A 345 1.26 11.23 -16.23
N TYR A 346 1.03 9.97 -15.84
CA TYR A 346 1.73 8.84 -16.44
C TYR A 346 1.59 8.85 -17.99
N PRO A 347 2.62 8.57 -18.78
CA PRO A 347 3.95 8.05 -18.38
C PRO A 347 5.02 9.13 -18.07
N SER A 348 4.65 10.39 -17.88
CA SER A 348 5.60 11.44 -17.50
C SER A 348 6.19 11.19 -16.11
N GLN A 349 7.38 11.75 -15.85
CA GLN A 349 8.09 11.55 -14.59
C GLN A 349 8.36 12.89 -13.90
N PRO A 350 8.03 13.02 -12.61
CA PRO A 350 7.27 12.08 -11.78
C PRO A 350 5.84 11.88 -12.31
N ASN A 351 5.26 10.69 -12.12
CA ASN A 351 3.94 10.36 -12.64
C ASN A 351 2.77 11.00 -11.85
N VAL A 352 3.04 11.62 -10.74
CA VAL A 352 2.08 12.42 -9.97
C VAL A 352 2.50 13.88 -10.01
N ARG A 353 1.59 14.74 -10.44
CA ARG A 353 1.75 16.19 -10.41
C ARG A 353 0.74 16.79 -9.46
N TYR A 354 1.21 17.58 -8.52
CA TYR A 354 0.34 18.33 -7.60
C TYR A 354 -0.03 19.66 -8.21
N GLN A 355 -1.31 20.02 -8.08
CA GLN A 355 -1.88 21.30 -8.46
C GLN A 355 -2.42 22.00 -7.22
N GLY A 356 -1.96 23.22 -6.94
CA GLY A 356 -2.50 24.06 -5.88
C GLY A 356 -3.90 24.55 -6.25
N LEU A 357 -4.83 24.45 -5.30
CA LEU A 357 -6.14 25.07 -5.36
C LEU A 357 -6.23 26.14 -4.28
N PHE A 358 -6.91 27.23 -4.61
CA PHE A 358 -7.14 28.34 -3.72
C PHE A 358 -8.63 28.60 -3.63
N PHE A 359 -9.12 28.88 -2.43
CA PHE A 359 -10.51 29.19 -2.19
C PHE A 359 -10.61 30.58 -1.56
N ASN A 360 -11.54 31.36 -2.05
CA ASN A 360 -11.84 32.67 -1.48
C ASN A 360 -12.53 32.50 -0.12
N PRO A 361 -11.96 33.02 0.99
CA PRO A 361 -12.60 32.96 2.31
C PRO A 361 -14.04 33.52 2.34
N GLU A 362 -14.36 34.52 1.51
CA GLU A 362 -15.69 35.12 1.44
C GLU A 362 -16.78 34.16 0.93
N ALA A 363 -16.40 33.09 0.24
CA ALA A 363 -17.33 32.07 -0.23
C ALA A 363 -17.88 31.17 0.91
N PHE A 364 -17.18 31.11 2.03
CA PHE A 364 -17.64 30.44 3.23
C PHE A 364 -18.51 31.38 4.08
N ASP A 365 -19.70 31.67 3.57
CA ASP A 365 -20.63 32.61 4.19
C ASP A 365 -21.07 32.16 5.58
N LYS A 366 -21.22 33.12 6.51
CA LYS A 366 -21.57 32.86 7.91
C LYS A 366 -22.96 32.28 8.13
N ALA A 367 -23.82 32.24 7.13
CA ALA A 367 -25.13 31.60 7.26
C ALA A 367 -25.03 30.08 7.17
N ASN A 368 -24.12 29.58 6.34
CA ASN A 368 -23.95 28.18 6.03
C ASN A 368 -22.71 27.55 6.67
N TRP A 369 -21.69 28.35 6.95
CA TRP A 369 -20.40 27.90 7.41
C TRP A 369 -19.96 28.56 8.70
N ASP A 370 -19.26 27.82 9.54
CA ASP A 370 -18.47 28.36 10.64
C ASP A 370 -16.99 28.11 10.37
N VAL A 371 -16.19 29.19 10.40
CA VAL A 371 -14.76 29.13 10.06
C VAL A 371 -13.95 29.49 11.28
N LYS A 372 -13.07 28.57 11.69
CA LYS A 372 -12.14 28.74 12.80
C LYS A 372 -10.70 28.55 12.32
N PHE A 373 -9.81 29.41 12.77
CA PHE A 373 -8.38 29.26 12.54
C PHE A 373 -7.74 28.52 13.71
N ILE A 374 -7.12 27.37 13.43
CA ILE A 374 -6.50 26.50 14.40
C ILE A 374 -5.07 26.23 13.95
N GLY A 375 -4.10 26.87 14.59
CA GLY A 375 -2.72 26.86 14.16
C GLY A 375 -2.56 27.32 12.69
N PRO A 376 -1.94 26.53 11.82
CA PRO A 376 -1.77 26.89 10.41
C PRO A 376 -2.98 26.57 9.53
N PHE A 377 -4.09 26.13 10.14
CA PHE A 377 -5.27 25.66 9.41
C PHE A 377 -6.43 26.66 9.48
N ALA A 378 -7.12 26.80 8.34
CA ALA A 378 -8.45 27.34 8.27
C ALA A 378 -9.45 26.17 8.16
N VAL A 379 -10.28 26.02 9.18
CA VAL A 379 -11.27 24.92 9.28
C VAL A 379 -12.64 25.49 9.07
N ALA A 380 -13.28 25.16 7.95
CA ALA A 380 -14.64 25.58 7.63
C ALA A 380 -15.59 24.39 7.82
N VAL A 381 -16.56 24.53 8.71
CA VAL A 381 -17.51 23.48 9.07
C VAL A 381 -18.92 23.92 8.73
N ARG A 382 -19.72 23.02 8.20
CA ARG A 382 -21.13 23.22 7.89
C ARG A 382 -21.94 23.39 9.18
N LYS A 383 -22.89 24.34 9.17
CA LYS A 383 -23.82 24.56 10.29
C LYS A 383 -25.01 23.65 10.26
#